data_9e4e45148e117ee4709afd234f1cf115
#
_entry.id   9e4e45148e117ee4709afd234f1cf115
#
_cell.length_a   1.000
_cell.length_b   1.000
_cell.length_c   1.000
_cell.angle_alpha   90.00
_cell.angle_beta   90.00
_cell.angle_gamma   90.00
#
_symmetry.space_group_name_H-M   'P 1'
#
loop_
_entity.id
_entity.type
_entity.pdbx_description
1 polymer ?
#
loop_
_entity_poly.entity_id
_entity_poly.type
_entity_poly.pdbx_seq_one_letter_code
_entity_poly.pdbx_strand_id
1 'polypeptide(L)'
;YIWQRKKMLKKFRKNLLQLVLIIFFIYFLVLVFLYFYQRNLLYHPNENNYSGDQISVDIEKVKISTSDKIELLGWYHEKNLKDFKTLIFFHGNAGSLENRIHKLNHFQDMNINFLIIAWRGFSGNNGKPSEQGLYEDGRSTIDWLKKKGVSEKNLILYGESLGTGVVTHLAQNKNFAGVILETPFTSMIDAAKKFYPYIPVNLLLKDKFENHKKIKNINSPILVMHGEADQIVPFSM
;
A
#
# COMPACT_ATOMS: atom_id res chain seq x y z
N TYR A 1 34.95 49.07 28.95
CA TYR A 1 34.28 47.83 29.39
C TYR A 1 32.91 47.66 28.68
N ILE A 2 32.02 48.66 28.72
CA ILE A 2 30.68 48.64 28.11
C ILE A 2 30.73 48.46 26.58
N TRP A 3 31.66 49.12 25.92
CA TRP A 3 31.82 49.05 24.46
C TRP A 3 32.28 47.63 23.99
N GLN A 4 33.24 47.01 24.68
CA GLN A 4 33.68 45.65 24.40
C GLN A 4 32.56 44.63 24.61
N ARG A 5 31.75 44.79 25.67
CA ARG A 5 30.56 43.94 25.95
C ARG A 5 29.52 44.03 24.80
N LYS A 6 29.25 45.26 24.33
CA LYS A 6 28.34 45.46 23.16
C LYS A 6 28.86 44.80 21.88
N LYS A 7 30.18 44.87 21.60
CA LYS A 7 30.80 44.24 20.46
C LYS A 7 30.72 42.70 20.52
N MET A 8 30.98 42.11 21.70
CA MET A 8 30.85 40.66 21.91
C MET A 8 29.40 40.20 21.71
N LEU A 9 28.41 40.90 22.26
CA LEU A 9 27.02 40.61 22.11
C LEU A 9 26.55 40.66 20.63
N LYS A 10 27.03 41.66 19.89
CA LYS A 10 26.76 41.76 18.43
C LYS A 10 27.34 40.60 17.65
N LYS A 11 28.56 40.18 17.96
CA LYS A 11 29.22 39.01 17.35
C LYS A 11 28.48 37.73 17.72
N PHE A 12 28.11 37.52 18.96
CA PHE A 12 27.35 36.38 19.44
C PHE A 12 25.99 36.26 18.71
N ARG A 13 25.22 37.36 18.65
CA ARG A 13 23.94 37.40 17.93
C ARG A 13 24.10 37.04 16.43
N LYS A 14 25.16 37.55 15.77
CA LYS A 14 25.45 37.22 14.37
C LYS A 14 25.75 35.74 14.19
N ASN A 15 26.59 35.16 15.06
CA ASN A 15 26.95 33.74 14.98
C ASN A 15 25.74 32.85 15.27
N LEU A 16 24.91 33.23 16.26
CA LEU A 16 23.68 32.53 16.58
C LEU A 16 22.70 32.55 15.39
N LEU A 17 22.50 33.71 14.76
CA LEU A 17 21.66 33.82 13.56
C LEU A 17 22.19 32.96 12.43
N GLN A 18 23.51 32.96 12.19
CA GLN A 18 24.12 32.09 11.17
C GLN A 18 23.89 30.62 11.46
N LEU A 19 24.04 30.20 12.73
CA LEU A 19 23.77 28.82 13.14
C LEU A 19 22.31 28.43 12.89
N VAL A 20 21.37 29.28 13.27
CA VAL A 20 19.91 29.05 13.04
C VAL A 20 19.62 28.92 11.53
N LEU A 21 20.20 29.80 10.71
CA LEU A 21 20.02 29.74 9.26
C LEU A 21 20.59 28.46 8.66
N ILE A 22 21.75 27.99 9.16
CA ILE A 22 22.35 26.72 8.71
C ILE A 22 21.44 25.54 9.08
N ILE A 23 20.93 25.50 10.33
CA ILE A 23 20.02 24.44 10.77
C ILE A 23 18.75 24.43 9.90
N PHE A 24 18.17 25.61 9.67
CA PHE A 24 16.99 25.74 8.82
C PHE A 24 17.25 25.30 7.39
N PHE A 25 18.40 25.62 6.82
CA PHE A 25 18.80 25.21 5.49
C PHE A 25 18.98 23.68 5.41
N ILE A 26 19.64 23.07 6.40
CA ILE A 26 19.78 21.60 6.47
C ILE A 26 18.40 20.93 6.55
N TYR A 27 17.53 21.43 7.42
CA TYR A 27 16.17 20.91 7.54
C TYR A 27 15.40 21.03 6.23
N PHE A 28 15.51 22.15 5.53
CA PHE A 28 14.92 22.32 4.21
C PHE A 28 15.44 21.28 3.20
N LEU A 29 16.75 21.04 3.17
CA LEU A 29 17.32 20.00 2.30
C LEU A 29 16.79 18.61 2.63
N VAL A 30 16.61 18.28 3.91
CA VAL A 30 15.98 17.03 4.36
C VAL A 30 14.55 16.93 3.83
N LEU A 31 13.75 17.99 3.92
CA LEU A 31 12.38 18.00 3.40
C LEU A 31 12.37 17.79 1.87
N VAL A 32 13.25 18.43 1.14
CA VAL A 32 13.40 18.26 -0.32
C VAL A 32 13.78 16.82 -0.65
N PHE A 33 14.76 16.26 0.06
CA PHE A 33 15.15 14.86 -0.11
C PHE A 33 13.96 13.92 0.14
N LEU A 34 13.26 14.06 1.26
CA LEU A 34 12.09 13.25 1.59
C LEU A 34 10.98 13.39 0.55
N TYR A 35 10.74 14.58 0.02
CA TYR A 35 9.73 14.82 -1.01
C TYR A 35 9.97 14.00 -2.28
N PHE A 36 11.23 13.87 -2.70
CA PHE A 36 11.57 13.09 -3.90
C PHE A 36 11.74 11.60 -3.61
N TYR A 37 12.24 11.24 -2.42
CA TYR A 37 12.60 9.87 -2.09
C TYR A 37 11.50 9.06 -1.37
N GLN A 38 10.39 9.70 -0.96
CA GLN A 38 9.33 9.10 -0.12
C GLN A 38 8.77 7.77 -0.65
N ARG A 39 8.65 7.59 -1.97
CA ARG A 39 8.16 6.34 -2.55
C ARG A 39 9.12 5.18 -2.35
N ASN A 40 10.41 5.43 -2.33
CA ASN A 40 11.42 4.42 -2.00
C ASN A 40 11.38 4.05 -0.50
N LEU A 41 10.91 4.97 0.35
CA LEU A 41 10.70 4.70 1.78
C LEU A 41 9.38 3.98 2.05
N LEU A 42 8.41 4.06 1.15
CA LEU A 42 7.10 3.45 1.31
C LEU A 42 7.02 2.08 0.64
N TYR A 43 7.50 1.94 -0.57
CA TYR A 43 7.37 0.74 -1.37
C TYR A 43 8.70 -0.02 -1.40
N HIS A 44 8.67 -1.29 -0.99
CA HIS A 44 9.85 -2.16 -0.88
C HIS A 44 9.69 -3.40 -1.77
N PRO A 45 9.67 -3.22 -3.11
CA PRO A 45 9.57 -4.35 -4.03
C PRO A 45 10.79 -5.27 -3.91
N ASN A 46 10.55 -6.55 -4.10
CA ASN A 46 11.59 -7.56 -4.22
C ASN A 46 11.44 -8.27 -5.58
N GLU A 47 12.52 -8.38 -6.32
CA GLU A 47 12.59 -9.05 -7.63
C GLU A 47 12.88 -10.55 -7.49
N ASN A 48 12.35 -11.20 -6.46
CA ASN A 48 12.52 -12.65 -6.29
C ASN A 48 11.85 -13.42 -7.41
N ASN A 49 12.28 -14.67 -7.58
CA ASN A 49 11.58 -15.65 -8.41
C ASN A 49 10.12 -15.76 -7.95
N TYR A 50 9.19 -15.78 -8.87
CA TYR A 50 7.75 -15.90 -8.65
C TYR A 50 7.21 -17.09 -9.44
N SER A 51 7.86 -18.24 -9.27
CA SER A 51 7.46 -19.48 -9.90
C SER A 51 6.12 -20.00 -9.40
N GLY A 52 5.82 -19.78 -8.11
CA GLY A 52 4.63 -20.33 -7.46
C GLY A 52 4.71 -21.84 -7.22
N ASP A 53 5.89 -22.46 -7.38
CA ASP A 53 6.06 -23.92 -7.32
C ASP A 53 5.74 -24.52 -5.93
N GLN A 54 5.72 -23.70 -4.88
CA GLN A 54 5.41 -24.12 -3.51
C GLN A 54 3.93 -23.89 -3.13
N ILE A 55 3.08 -23.48 -4.07
CA ILE A 55 1.64 -23.35 -3.82
C ILE A 55 1.02 -24.75 -3.87
N SER A 56 0.21 -25.06 -2.86
CA SER A 56 -0.40 -26.39 -2.68
C SER A 56 -1.54 -26.72 -3.63
N VAL A 57 -1.96 -25.75 -4.46
CA VAL A 57 -3.04 -25.90 -5.44
C VAL A 57 -2.53 -25.52 -6.83
N ASP A 58 -3.20 -26.04 -7.86
CA ASP A 58 -2.89 -25.68 -9.24
C ASP A 58 -3.19 -24.21 -9.49
N ILE A 59 -2.22 -23.50 -10.04
CA ILE A 59 -2.35 -22.08 -10.41
C ILE A 59 -2.08 -21.86 -11.89
N GLU A 60 -2.85 -20.96 -12.47
CA GLU A 60 -2.56 -20.34 -13.76
C GLU A 60 -1.73 -19.07 -13.52
N LYS A 61 -0.54 -18.97 -14.14
CA LYS A 61 0.23 -17.73 -14.19
C LYS A 61 -0.41 -16.80 -15.19
N VAL A 62 -0.96 -15.69 -14.74
CA VAL A 62 -1.71 -14.76 -15.57
C VAL A 62 -0.98 -13.44 -15.73
N LYS A 63 -1.24 -12.79 -16.88
CA LYS A 63 -0.80 -11.44 -17.18
C LYS A 63 -2.02 -10.55 -17.36
N ILE A 64 -2.08 -9.48 -16.60
CA ILE A 64 -3.20 -8.53 -16.59
C ILE A 64 -2.72 -7.19 -17.12
N SER A 65 -3.21 -6.78 -18.27
CA SER A 65 -2.89 -5.46 -18.83
C SER A 65 -3.74 -4.38 -18.19
N THR A 66 -3.09 -3.34 -17.66
CA THR A 66 -3.76 -2.14 -17.13
C THR A 66 -4.11 -1.17 -18.24
N SER A 67 -5.00 -0.20 -17.96
CA SER A 67 -5.39 0.83 -18.92
C SER A 67 -4.21 1.73 -19.34
N ASP A 68 -3.23 1.91 -18.46
CA ASP A 68 -1.98 2.65 -18.69
C ASP A 68 -0.83 1.76 -19.21
N LYS A 69 -1.18 0.56 -19.76
CA LYS A 69 -0.27 -0.35 -20.47
C LYS A 69 0.83 -0.98 -19.62
N ILE A 70 0.61 -1.13 -18.33
CA ILE A 70 1.45 -1.97 -17.48
C ILE A 70 0.92 -3.41 -17.56
N GLU A 71 1.80 -4.39 -17.63
CA GLU A 71 1.47 -5.80 -17.54
C GLU A 71 1.78 -6.28 -16.11
N LEU A 72 0.75 -6.76 -15.41
CA LEU A 72 0.86 -7.27 -14.05
C LEU A 72 0.91 -8.80 -14.08
N LEU A 73 1.87 -9.36 -13.39
CA LEU A 73 1.93 -10.79 -13.10
C LEU A 73 0.96 -11.13 -11.97
N GLY A 74 0.29 -12.28 -12.12
CA GLY A 74 -0.59 -12.81 -11.07
C GLY A 74 -0.63 -14.32 -11.09
N TRP A 75 -1.16 -14.89 -9.99
CA TRP A 75 -1.47 -16.30 -9.85
C TRP A 75 -2.97 -16.44 -9.62
N TYR A 76 -3.60 -17.19 -10.51
CA TYR A 76 -5.02 -17.46 -10.50
C TYR A 76 -5.28 -18.94 -10.23
N HIS A 77 -6.13 -19.23 -9.25
CA HIS A 77 -6.66 -20.55 -8.96
C HIS A 77 -8.16 -20.56 -9.19
N GLU A 78 -8.61 -21.40 -10.13
CA GLU A 78 -10.02 -21.62 -10.39
C GLU A 78 -10.42 -23.02 -9.91
N LYS A 79 -11.16 -23.09 -8.82
CA LYS A 79 -11.73 -24.33 -8.30
C LYS A 79 -13.12 -24.59 -8.88
N ASN A 80 -13.98 -23.60 -8.84
CA ASN A 80 -15.34 -23.65 -9.43
C ASN A 80 -15.96 -22.24 -9.45
N LEU A 81 -16.02 -21.59 -10.61
CA LEU A 81 -16.58 -20.23 -10.73
C LEU A 81 -18.09 -20.17 -10.53
N LYS A 82 -18.79 -21.29 -10.81
CA LYS A 82 -20.26 -21.35 -10.72
C LYS A 82 -20.74 -21.34 -9.25
N ASP A 83 -20.06 -22.09 -8.40
CA ASP A 83 -20.55 -22.37 -7.05
C ASP A 83 -19.79 -21.58 -5.97
N PHE A 84 -18.54 -21.16 -6.24
CA PHE A 84 -17.68 -20.53 -5.24
C PHE A 84 -17.39 -19.07 -5.54
N LYS A 85 -17.22 -18.27 -4.47
CA LYS A 85 -16.77 -16.89 -4.56
C LYS A 85 -15.30 -16.84 -5.04
N THR A 86 -14.93 -15.70 -5.61
CA THR A 86 -13.55 -15.44 -6.03
C THR A 86 -12.93 -14.36 -5.15
N LEU A 87 -11.87 -14.71 -4.47
CA LEU A 87 -11.10 -13.79 -3.62
C LEU A 87 -9.99 -13.14 -4.44
N ILE A 88 -9.92 -11.82 -4.42
CA ILE A 88 -8.77 -11.07 -4.94
C ILE A 88 -7.91 -10.65 -3.76
N PHE A 89 -6.65 -11.08 -3.74
CA PHE A 89 -5.72 -10.74 -2.68
C PHE A 89 -4.77 -9.62 -3.15
N PHE A 90 -4.85 -8.49 -2.48
CA PHE A 90 -4.03 -7.30 -2.66
C PHE A 90 -3.00 -7.21 -1.53
N HIS A 91 -1.74 -7.50 -1.85
CA HIS A 91 -0.67 -7.65 -0.86
C HIS A 91 -0.15 -6.31 -0.28
N GLY A 92 0.67 -6.40 0.76
CA GLY A 92 1.29 -5.26 1.45
C GLY A 92 2.38 -4.55 0.63
N ASN A 93 3.10 -3.64 1.30
CA ASN A 93 4.07 -2.72 0.67
C ASN A 93 5.47 -3.32 0.44
N ALA A 94 5.69 -4.57 0.78
CA ALA A 94 7.02 -5.20 0.71
C ALA A 94 6.97 -6.60 0.12
N GLY A 95 8.11 -7.04 -0.41
CA GLY A 95 8.34 -8.40 -0.88
C GLY A 95 7.89 -8.65 -2.31
N SER A 96 7.53 -9.89 -2.59
CA SER A 96 7.08 -10.41 -3.89
C SER A 96 5.89 -11.35 -3.70
N LEU A 97 5.38 -11.92 -4.79
CA LEU A 97 4.33 -12.95 -4.74
C LEU A 97 4.75 -14.17 -3.93
N GLU A 98 6.02 -14.60 -4.03
CA GLU A 98 6.55 -15.75 -3.29
C GLU A 98 6.40 -15.61 -1.77
N ASN A 99 6.50 -14.39 -1.25
CA ASN A 99 6.31 -14.13 0.18
C ASN A 99 4.87 -14.35 0.67
N ARG A 100 3.92 -14.59 -0.24
CA ARG A 100 2.49 -14.80 0.05
C ARG A 100 2.05 -16.25 -0.06
N ILE A 101 2.93 -17.16 -0.51
CA ILE A 101 2.63 -18.58 -0.71
C ILE A 101 2.07 -19.22 0.58
N HIS A 102 2.69 -18.96 1.72
CA HIS A 102 2.23 -19.50 3.00
C HIS A 102 0.77 -19.14 3.30
N LYS A 103 0.34 -17.93 2.93
CA LYS A 103 -1.04 -17.45 3.11
C LYS A 103 -1.97 -18.08 2.07
N LEU A 104 -1.53 -18.19 0.82
CA LEU A 104 -2.31 -18.82 -0.24
C LEU A 104 -2.56 -20.31 0.03
N ASN A 105 -1.60 -21.01 0.63
CA ASN A 105 -1.74 -22.42 0.99
C ASN A 105 -2.83 -22.66 2.04
N HIS A 106 -3.19 -21.67 2.86
CA HIS A 106 -4.36 -21.78 3.74
C HIS A 106 -5.68 -21.80 2.98
N PHE A 107 -5.71 -21.38 1.71
CA PHE A 107 -6.92 -21.38 0.89
C PHE A 107 -7.20 -22.72 0.23
N GLN A 108 -6.26 -23.68 0.25
CA GLN A 108 -6.39 -24.98 -0.46
C GLN A 108 -7.66 -25.75 -0.07
N ASP A 109 -8.00 -25.75 1.23
CA ASP A 109 -9.15 -26.49 1.78
C ASP A 109 -10.44 -25.66 1.75
N MET A 110 -10.37 -24.40 1.30
CA MET A 110 -11.53 -23.54 1.21
C MET A 110 -12.27 -23.73 -0.11
N ASN A 111 -13.57 -23.52 -0.08
CA ASN A 111 -14.40 -23.50 -1.28
C ASN A 111 -14.41 -22.10 -1.92
N ILE A 112 -13.25 -21.67 -2.41
CA ILE A 112 -13.04 -20.38 -3.07
C ILE A 112 -12.17 -20.54 -4.30
N ASN A 113 -12.35 -19.63 -5.27
CA ASN A 113 -11.34 -19.32 -6.28
C ASN A 113 -10.50 -18.15 -5.76
N PHE A 114 -9.25 -17.99 -6.18
CA PHE A 114 -8.50 -16.81 -5.81
C PHE A 114 -7.63 -16.25 -6.94
N LEU A 115 -7.37 -14.98 -6.87
CA LEU A 115 -6.41 -14.27 -7.71
C LEU A 115 -5.55 -13.38 -6.82
N ILE A 116 -4.24 -13.52 -6.92
CA ILE A 116 -3.28 -12.56 -6.37
C ILE A 116 -2.51 -11.94 -7.52
N ILE A 117 -2.28 -10.64 -7.46
CA ILE A 117 -1.40 -9.93 -8.39
C ILE A 117 -0.19 -9.36 -7.66
N ALA A 118 0.93 -9.25 -8.37
CA ALA A 118 2.00 -8.35 -7.95
C ALA A 118 1.68 -6.93 -8.42
N TRP A 119 1.90 -5.94 -7.54
CA TRP A 119 1.77 -4.54 -7.92
C TRP A 119 2.78 -4.15 -9.01
N ARG A 120 2.48 -3.08 -9.76
CA ARG A 120 3.48 -2.43 -10.62
C ARG A 120 4.77 -2.17 -9.86
N GLY A 121 5.93 -2.49 -10.46
CA GLY A 121 7.25 -2.40 -9.84
C GLY A 121 7.61 -3.51 -8.84
N PHE A 122 6.70 -4.46 -8.56
CA PHE A 122 6.95 -5.64 -7.71
C PHE A 122 7.06 -6.90 -8.56
N SER A 123 7.79 -7.91 -8.05
CA SER A 123 7.96 -9.23 -8.70
C SER A 123 8.37 -9.13 -10.18
N GLY A 124 9.21 -8.16 -10.53
CA GLY A 124 9.66 -7.94 -11.91
C GLY A 124 8.67 -7.20 -12.82
N ASN A 125 7.50 -6.81 -12.32
CA ASN A 125 6.57 -5.98 -13.10
C ASN A 125 7.17 -4.60 -13.41
N ASN A 126 6.90 -4.12 -14.62
CA ASN A 126 7.26 -2.77 -15.01
C ASN A 126 6.49 -1.69 -14.21
N GLY A 127 6.95 -0.45 -14.34
CA GLY A 127 6.33 0.71 -13.72
C GLY A 127 6.89 1.05 -12.34
N LYS A 128 6.33 2.10 -11.75
CA LYS A 128 6.69 2.57 -10.40
C LYS A 128 5.43 2.65 -9.55
N PRO A 129 5.45 2.09 -8.33
CA PRO A 129 4.27 2.11 -7.48
C PRO A 129 3.92 3.54 -7.04
N SER A 130 2.63 3.79 -6.96
CA SER A 130 2.03 5.02 -6.45
C SER A 130 0.59 4.73 -6.06
N GLU A 131 -0.02 5.56 -5.21
CA GLU A 131 -1.42 5.41 -4.81
C GLU A 131 -2.36 5.22 -6.02
N GLN A 132 -2.27 6.13 -7.00
CA GLN A 132 -3.12 6.08 -8.19
C GLN A 132 -2.79 4.87 -9.08
N GLY A 133 -1.50 4.52 -9.19
CA GLY A 133 -1.07 3.34 -9.92
C GLY A 133 -1.62 2.05 -9.33
N LEU A 134 -1.55 1.88 -8.00
CA LEU A 134 -2.09 0.71 -7.32
C LEU A 134 -3.62 0.63 -7.44
N TYR A 135 -4.32 1.76 -7.44
CA TYR A 135 -5.76 1.80 -7.70
C TYR A 135 -6.08 1.30 -9.12
N GLU A 136 -5.26 1.68 -10.10
CA GLU A 136 -5.42 1.21 -11.48
C GLU A 136 -5.12 -0.28 -11.60
N ASP A 137 -4.07 -0.78 -10.93
CA ASP A 137 -3.75 -2.20 -10.87
C ASP A 137 -4.94 -3.01 -10.33
N GLY A 138 -5.54 -2.51 -9.25
CA GLY A 138 -6.70 -3.15 -8.64
C GLY A 138 -7.95 -3.10 -9.51
N ARG A 139 -8.24 -1.98 -10.18
CA ARG A 139 -9.36 -1.89 -11.15
C ARG A 139 -9.19 -2.88 -12.29
N SER A 140 -8.01 -2.89 -12.90
CA SER A 140 -7.71 -3.79 -14.02
C SER A 140 -7.82 -5.26 -13.63
N THR A 141 -7.46 -5.59 -12.37
CA THR A 141 -7.61 -6.94 -11.83
C THR A 141 -9.09 -7.34 -11.70
N ILE A 142 -9.93 -6.45 -11.19
CA ILE A 142 -11.39 -6.68 -11.11
C ILE A 142 -11.96 -6.84 -12.52
N ASP A 143 -11.59 -5.99 -13.46
CA ASP A 143 -12.10 -6.03 -14.83
C ASP A 143 -11.66 -7.28 -15.57
N TRP A 144 -10.47 -7.80 -15.29
CA TRP A 144 -10.00 -9.08 -15.84
C TRP A 144 -10.90 -10.24 -15.36
N LEU A 145 -11.26 -10.31 -14.09
CA LEU A 145 -12.19 -11.32 -13.56
C LEU A 145 -13.60 -11.15 -14.11
N LYS A 146 -14.07 -9.91 -14.30
CA LYS A 146 -15.36 -9.66 -14.97
C LYS A 146 -15.39 -10.19 -16.39
N LYS A 147 -14.30 -10.05 -17.15
CA LYS A 147 -14.16 -10.63 -18.49
C LYS A 147 -14.17 -12.16 -18.48
N LYS A 148 -13.73 -12.81 -17.38
CA LYS A 148 -13.87 -14.25 -17.13
C LYS A 148 -15.29 -14.65 -16.68
N GLY A 149 -16.24 -13.70 -16.55
CA GLY A 149 -17.62 -13.94 -16.17
C GLY A 149 -17.92 -13.83 -14.67
N VAL A 150 -16.96 -13.42 -13.85
CA VAL A 150 -17.15 -13.24 -12.40
C VAL A 150 -17.83 -11.90 -12.12
N SER A 151 -19.05 -11.93 -11.58
CA SER A 151 -19.76 -10.70 -11.19
C SER A 151 -19.21 -10.08 -9.91
N GLU A 152 -19.41 -8.76 -9.71
CA GLU A 152 -19.00 -8.06 -8.47
C GLU A 152 -19.56 -8.74 -7.21
N LYS A 153 -20.79 -9.24 -7.24
CA LYS A 153 -21.44 -9.95 -6.13
C LYS A 153 -20.78 -11.30 -5.77
N ASN A 154 -19.89 -11.78 -6.63
CA ASN A 154 -19.14 -13.01 -6.41
C ASN A 154 -17.66 -12.73 -6.05
N LEU A 155 -17.24 -11.46 -6.01
CA LEU A 155 -15.89 -11.05 -5.64
C LEU A 155 -15.80 -10.74 -4.15
N ILE A 156 -14.74 -11.25 -3.52
CA ILE A 156 -14.29 -10.84 -2.18
C ILE A 156 -12.97 -10.09 -2.36
N LEU A 157 -12.91 -8.85 -1.90
CA LEU A 157 -11.67 -8.06 -1.94
C LEU A 157 -10.93 -8.23 -0.62
N TYR A 158 -9.70 -8.74 -0.67
CA TYR A 158 -8.86 -8.92 0.49
C TYR A 158 -7.62 -8.02 0.36
N GLY A 159 -7.46 -7.09 1.29
CA GLY A 159 -6.28 -6.22 1.40
C GLY A 159 -5.45 -6.54 2.62
N GLU A 160 -4.13 -6.66 2.44
CA GLU A 160 -3.15 -6.76 3.52
C GLU A 160 -2.38 -5.45 3.64
N SER A 161 -2.35 -4.81 4.82
CA SER A 161 -1.59 -3.58 5.06
C SER A 161 -1.83 -2.53 3.97
N LEU A 162 -0.83 -2.18 3.15
CA LEU A 162 -0.99 -1.27 2.00
C LEU A 162 -2.17 -1.65 1.09
N GLY A 163 -2.38 -2.95 0.86
CA GLY A 163 -3.50 -3.46 0.07
C GLY A 163 -4.87 -3.07 0.63
N THR A 164 -4.98 -2.82 1.95
CA THR A 164 -6.24 -2.34 2.55
C THR A 164 -6.63 -0.96 2.01
N GLY A 165 -5.63 -0.11 1.72
CA GLY A 165 -5.84 1.19 1.09
C GLY A 165 -6.43 1.09 -0.31
N VAL A 166 -5.99 0.10 -1.08
CA VAL A 166 -6.51 -0.17 -2.42
C VAL A 166 -7.92 -0.74 -2.33
N VAL A 167 -8.13 -1.76 -1.50
CA VAL A 167 -9.46 -2.38 -1.29
C VAL A 167 -10.48 -1.35 -0.83
N THR A 168 -10.15 -0.52 0.17
CA THR A 168 -11.03 0.55 0.66
C THR A 168 -11.41 1.53 -0.45
N HIS A 169 -10.46 1.84 -1.37
CA HIS A 169 -10.77 2.71 -2.52
C HIS A 169 -11.69 2.04 -3.53
N LEU A 170 -11.42 0.78 -3.89
CA LEU A 170 -12.16 0.05 -4.93
C LEU A 170 -13.57 -0.31 -4.50
N ALA A 171 -13.78 -0.54 -3.20
CA ALA A 171 -15.06 -1.00 -2.67
C ALA A 171 -16.09 0.12 -2.48
N GLN A 172 -15.71 1.41 -2.62
CA GLN A 172 -16.64 2.52 -2.48
C GLN A 172 -17.79 2.44 -3.49
N ASN A 173 -19.02 2.56 -2.98
CA ASN A 173 -20.25 2.56 -3.78
C ASN A 173 -20.40 1.32 -4.69
N LYS A 174 -19.88 0.18 -4.24
CA LYS A 174 -19.92 -1.11 -4.91
C LYS A 174 -20.55 -2.16 -3.99
N ASN A 175 -21.02 -3.26 -4.60
CA ASN A 175 -21.67 -4.37 -3.90
C ASN A 175 -20.87 -5.67 -4.13
N PHE A 176 -19.70 -5.77 -3.52
CA PHE A 176 -18.92 -7.01 -3.49
C PHE A 176 -19.52 -8.03 -2.51
N ALA A 177 -19.17 -9.31 -2.67
CA ALA A 177 -19.56 -10.35 -1.72
C ALA A 177 -19.03 -10.08 -0.31
N GLY A 178 -17.86 -9.47 -0.20
CA GLY A 178 -17.25 -9.05 1.05
C GLY A 178 -15.96 -8.28 0.84
N VAL A 179 -15.52 -7.63 1.90
CA VAL A 179 -14.27 -6.88 2.00
C VAL A 179 -13.53 -7.37 3.23
N ILE A 180 -12.28 -7.79 3.07
CA ILE A 180 -11.40 -8.23 4.17
C ILE A 180 -10.24 -7.24 4.25
N LEU A 181 -10.06 -6.66 5.43
CA LEU A 181 -9.00 -5.69 5.73
C LEU A 181 -8.12 -6.27 6.83
N GLU A 182 -6.94 -6.75 6.44
CA GLU A 182 -5.92 -7.25 7.37
C GLU A 182 -4.91 -6.15 7.67
N THR A 183 -4.77 -5.81 8.94
CA THR A 183 -3.88 -4.74 9.42
C THR A 183 -4.14 -3.41 8.70
N PRO A 184 -5.41 -2.91 8.68
CA PRO A 184 -5.73 -1.66 8.02
C PRO A 184 -5.16 -0.45 8.77
N PHE A 185 -5.01 0.67 8.06
CA PHE A 185 -4.58 1.95 8.60
C PHE A 185 -5.56 3.07 8.21
N THR A 186 -5.66 4.11 9.03
CA THR A 186 -6.56 5.25 8.79
C THR A 186 -6.14 6.08 7.58
N SER A 187 -4.84 6.39 7.50
CA SER A 187 -4.21 7.02 6.34
C SER A 187 -2.70 6.83 6.37
N MET A 188 -2.04 6.94 5.23
CA MET A 188 -0.58 6.96 5.19
C MET A 188 0.00 8.21 5.88
N ILE A 189 -0.78 9.29 5.95
CA ILE A 189 -0.43 10.49 6.72
C ILE A 189 -0.30 10.14 8.21
N ASP A 190 -1.28 9.44 8.79
CA ASP A 190 -1.28 9.10 10.20
C ASP A 190 -0.17 8.09 10.53
N ALA A 191 0.02 7.10 9.66
CA ALA A 191 1.14 6.17 9.78
C ALA A 191 2.49 6.90 9.75
N ALA A 192 2.71 7.80 8.79
CA ALA A 192 3.95 8.55 8.68
C ALA A 192 4.20 9.50 9.85
N LYS A 193 3.17 10.15 10.42
CA LYS A 193 3.31 11.01 11.60
C LYS A 193 3.89 10.28 12.81
N LYS A 194 3.55 9.01 12.97
CA LYS A 194 4.10 8.20 14.08
C LYS A 194 5.61 8.06 13.99
N PHE A 195 6.15 7.84 12.79
CA PHE A 195 7.58 7.62 12.56
C PHE A 195 8.35 8.92 12.32
N TYR A 196 7.67 9.96 11.83
CA TYR A 196 8.28 11.23 11.43
C TYR A 196 7.57 12.44 12.07
N PRO A 197 7.56 12.55 13.43
CA PRO A 197 6.77 13.57 14.14
C PRO A 197 7.17 15.02 13.84
N TYR A 198 8.43 15.24 13.42
CA TYR A 198 8.96 16.57 13.09
C TYR A 198 8.89 16.94 11.62
N ILE A 199 8.34 16.05 10.78
CA ILE A 199 8.18 16.30 9.35
C ILE A 199 6.74 16.72 9.05
N PRO A 200 6.51 17.77 8.24
CA PRO A 200 5.17 18.20 7.85
C PRO A 200 4.56 17.25 6.79
N VAL A 201 4.34 15.99 7.19
CA VAL A 201 3.91 14.90 6.29
C VAL A 201 2.62 15.21 5.53
N ASN A 202 1.70 15.96 6.14
CA ASN A 202 0.45 16.36 5.48
C ASN A 202 0.68 17.13 4.17
N LEU A 203 1.76 17.95 4.11
CA LEU A 203 2.10 18.78 2.98
C LEU A 203 2.97 18.02 1.96
N LEU A 204 3.85 17.15 2.45
CA LEU A 204 4.87 16.51 1.62
C LEU A 204 4.40 15.20 0.99
N LEU A 205 3.51 14.45 1.68
CA LEU A 205 3.17 13.10 1.28
C LEU A 205 2.33 13.10 -0.01
N LYS A 206 2.81 12.36 -1.02
CA LYS A 206 2.15 12.20 -2.33
C LYS A 206 1.08 11.11 -2.30
N ASP A 207 1.41 9.98 -1.69
CA ASP A 207 0.56 8.79 -1.64
C ASP A 207 -0.08 8.71 -0.22
N LYS A 208 -1.31 9.19 -0.10
CA LYS A 208 -1.96 9.45 1.20
C LYS A 208 -2.85 8.33 1.69
N PHE A 209 -3.46 7.56 0.80
CA PHE A 209 -4.38 6.44 1.12
C PHE A 209 -5.34 6.79 2.27
N GLU A 210 -6.14 7.85 2.10
CA GLU A 210 -7.04 8.37 3.16
C GLU A 210 -8.25 7.42 3.37
N ASN A 211 -8.02 6.27 4.00
CA ASN A 211 -9.02 5.20 4.14
C ASN A 211 -10.17 5.60 5.05
N HIS A 212 -9.90 6.34 6.14
CA HIS A 212 -10.92 6.85 7.05
C HIS A 212 -11.99 7.72 6.35
N LYS A 213 -11.66 8.35 5.22
CA LYS A 213 -12.62 9.12 4.43
C LYS A 213 -13.47 8.25 3.52
N LYS A 214 -12.94 7.09 3.13
CA LYS A 214 -13.51 6.21 2.10
C LYS A 214 -14.35 5.08 2.70
N ILE A 215 -13.97 4.57 3.87
CA ILE A 215 -14.57 3.39 4.50
C ILE A 215 -16.09 3.51 4.68
N LYS A 216 -16.59 4.70 4.99
CA LYS A 216 -18.02 4.98 5.17
C LYS A 216 -18.87 4.80 3.91
N ASN A 217 -18.23 4.75 2.74
CA ASN A 217 -18.89 4.59 1.44
C ASN A 217 -18.88 3.13 0.97
N ILE A 218 -18.44 2.19 1.79
CA ILE A 218 -18.44 0.77 1.46
C ILE A 218 -19.78 0.16 1.88
N ASN A 219 -20.51 -0.40 0.90
CA ASN A 219 -21.80 -1.04 1.12
C ASN A 219 -21.67 -2.55 1.37
N SER A 220 -20.52 -3.14 1.05
CA SER A 220 -20.26 -4.57 1.22
C SER A 220 -20.00 -4.92 2.68
N PRO A 221 -20.28 -6.14 3.14
CA PRO A 221 -19.85 -6.63 4.46
C PRO A 221 -18.33 -6.51 4.62
N ILE A 222 -17.88 -6.04 5.78
CA ILE A 222 -16.45 -5.83 6.06
C ILE A 222 -16.02 -6.73 7.22
N LEU A 223 -14.93 -7.48 7.00
CA LEU A 223 -14.18 -8.18 8.05
C LEU A 223 -12.86 -7.41 8.27
N VAL A 224 -12.58 -7.06 9.51
CA VAL A 224 -11.31 -6.44 9.91
C VAL A 224 -10.53 -7.42 10.78
N MET A 225 -9.27 -7.64 10.45
CA MET A 225 -8.32 -8.45 11.23
C MET A 225 -7.10 -7.59 11.56
N HIS A 226 -6.74 -7.51 12.85
CA HIS A 226 -5.61 -6.69 13.28
C HIS A 226 -4.97 -7.29 14.53
N GLY A 227 -3.65 -7.40 14.55
CA GLY A 227 -2.92 -7.85 15.73
C GLY A 227 -2.78 -6.73 16.76
N GLU A 228 -3.19 -6.99 18.01
CA GLU A 228 -3.09 -5.99 19.09
C GLU A 228 -1.64 -5.52 19.37
N ALA A 229 -0.65 -6.38 19.10
CA ALA A 229 0.76 -6.10 19.28
C ALA A 229 1.48 -5.56 18.02
N ASP A 230 0.73 -5.14 16.99
CA ASP A 230 1.33 -4.61 15.75
C ASP A 230 2.06 -3.28 16.03
N GLN A 231 3.38 -3.30 15.80
CA GLN A 231 4.24 -2.14 16.02
C GLN A 231 4.41 -1.27 14.77
N ILE A 232 4.08 -1.80 13.59
CA ILE A 232 4.19 -1.11 12.31
C ILE A 232 2.92 -0.30 12.06
N VAL A 233 1.78 -0.97 12.08
CA VAL A 233 0.46 -0.34 12.00
C VAL A 233 -0.23 -0.57 13.35
N PRO A 234 -0.24 0.40 14.27
CA PRO A 234 -0.85 0.20 15.58
C PRO A 234 -2.33 -0.16 15.50
N PHE A 235 -2.76 -1.04 16.40
CA PHE A 235 -4.17 -1.42 16.52
C PHE A 235 -5.13 -0.24 16.68
N SER A 236 -4.64 0.88 17.24
CA SER A 236 -5.40 2.14 17.40
C SER A 236 -5.61 2.93 16.10
N MET A 237 -5.08 2.48 14.98
CA MET A 237 -5.28 3.08 13.65
C MET A 237 -6.48 2.41 12.95
#